data_dd2e13d8f4f59cd431916694caa94225
#
_entry.id   dd2e13d8f4f59cd431916694caa94225
#
_cell.length_a   1.000
_cell.length_b   1.000
_cell.length_c   1.000
_cell.angle_alpha   90.00
_cell.angle_beta   90.00
_cell.angle_gamma   90.00
#
_symmetry.space_group_name_H-M   'P 1'
#
loop_
_entity.id
_entity.type
_entity.pdbx_description
1 polymer ?
#
loop_
_entity_poly.entity_id
_entity_poly.type
_entity_poly.pdbx_seq_one_letter_code
_entity_poly.pdbx_strand_id
1 'polypeptide(L)'
;ITSQLGVLMRYCIRTVTWRFKESIELDPEFVNKRSVVIRSPSDVFENYQSLFKDQVRERFVVLWLNSANKVIGFEIITEGLLNSSLTHPREVFRGAIVSTSASIILAHNHPSGNPEPSQEDISITKQIVESGKIIGIPVHDHIIFADNNFTSLAERGLV
;
A
#
# COMPACT_ATOMS: atom_id res chain seq x y z
N ILE A 1 -51.01 -28.67 29.77
CA ILE A 1 -50.21 -28.82 28.53
C ILE A 1 -49.58 -27.44 28.23
N THR A 2 -48.41 -27.20 28.75
CA THR A 2 -47.64 -25.98 28.59
C THR A 2 -46.66 -26.17 27.45
N SER A 3 -46.94 -25.53 26.30
CA SER A 3 -46.03 -25.47 25.17
C SER A 3 -44.87 -24.52 25.51
N GLN A 4 -43.69 -25.08 25.77
CA GLN A 4 -42.45 -24.30 25.79
C GLN A 4 -42.14 -23.86 24.32
N LEU A 5 -42.40 -22.61 24.04
CA LEU A 5 -41.84 -21.93 22.88
C LEU A 5 -40.34 -21.74 23.10
N GLY A 6 -39.55 -22.66 22.58
CA GLY A 6 -38.11 -22.52 22.52
C GLY A 6 -37.75 -21.29 21.69
N VAL A 7 -37.25 -20.26 22.34
CA VAL A 7 -36.66 -19.12 21.64
C VAL A 7 -35.41 -19.61 20.90
N LEU A 8 -35.53 -19.78 19.61
CA LEU A 8 -34.38 -20.09 18.75
C LEU A 8 -33.46 -18.89 18.73
N MET A 9 -32.43 -18.83 19.58
CA MET A 9 -31.40 -17.81 19.50
C MET A 9 -30.65 -17.99 18.19
N ARG A 10 -30.91 -17.10 17.25
CA ARG A 10 -30.15 -17.03 16.01
C ARG A 10 -28.83 -16.31 16.30
N TYR A 11 -27.76 -17.05 16.38
CA TYR A 11 -26.41 -16.50 16.42
C TYR A 11 -26.04 -16.05 15.01
N CYS A 12 -25.77 -14.76 14.83
CA CYS A 12 -25.26 -14.21 13.59
C CYS A 12 -23.75 -14.12 13.67
N ILE A 13 -23.04 -15.02 12.98
CA ILE A 13 -21.57 -14.95 12.83
C ILE A 13 -21.30 -14.20 11.53
N ARG A 14 -20.53 -13.13 11.62
CA ARG A 14 -20.05 -12.41 10.44
C ARG A 14 -18.86 -13.17 9.86
N THR A 15 -18.98 -13.59 8.61
CA THR A 15 -17.86 -14.11 7.83
C THR A 15 -17.38 -13.04 6.86
N VAL A 16 -16.07 -12.94 6.69
CA VAL A 16 -15.45 -12.05 5.71
C VAL A 16 -14.92 -12.89 4.57
N THR A 17 -15.39 -12.61 3.37
CA THR A 17 -14.86 -13.21 2.14
C THR A 17 -14.13 -12.14 1.35
N TRP A 18 -12.85 -12.35 1.09
CA TRP A 18 -12.04 -11.45 0.29
C TRP A 18 -12.12 -11.86 -1.18
N ARG A 19 -12.37 -10.89 -2.06
CA ARG A 19 -12.29 -11.06 -3.50
C ARG A 19 -11.34 -10.02 -4.05
N PHE A 20 -10.31 -10.47 -4.77
CA PHE A 20 -9.48 -9.56 -5.56
C PHE A 20 -10.30 -9.10 -6.77
N LYS A 21 -10.46 -7.79 -6.92
CA LYS A 21 -10.99 -7.21 -8.14
C LYS A 21 -9.81 -7.06 -9.09
N GLU A 22 -9.80 -7.80 -10.17
CA GLU A 22 -8.93 -7.49 -11.30
C GLU A 22 -9.50 -6.26 -11.98
N SER A 23 -8.82 -5.13 -11.85
CA SER A 23 -9.20 -3.91 -12.56
C SER A 23 -8.77 -4.06 -14.02
N ILE A 24 -9.72 -4.33 -14.89
CA ILE A 24 -9.50 -4.46 -16.34
C ILE A 24 -9.29 -3.06 -16.98
N GLU A 25 -9.59 -1.98 -16.25
CA GLU A 25 -9.47 -0.59 -16.71
C GLU A 25 -8.07 0.02 -16.50
N LEU A 26 -7.14 -0.73 -15.92
CA LEU A 26 -5.76 -0.30 -15.88
C LEU A 26 -5.20 -0.36 -17.30
N ASP A 27 -4.56 0.75 -17.71
CA ASP A 27 -3.80 0.88 -18.94
C ASP A 27 -3.11 -0.45 -19.29
N PRO A 28 -3.23 -0.95 -20.54
CA PRO A 28 -2.55 -2.17 -20.98
C PRO A 28 -1.05 -2.20 -20.66
N GLU A 29 -0.39 -1.05 -20.62
CA GLU A 29 0.97 -0.92 -20.10
C GLU A 29 1.09 -1.36 -18.63
N PHE A 30 0.07 -1.14 -17.81
CA PHE A 30 0.07 -1.50 -16.40
C PHE A 30 -0.10 -3.01 -16.19
N VAL A 31 -0.85 -3.67 -17.04
CA VAL A 31 -1.06 -5.15 -16.99
C VAL A 31 0.24 -5.88 -17.25
N ASN A 32 1.09 -5.37 -18.13
CA ASN A 32 2.41 -5.94 -18.41
C ASN A 32 3.42 -5.73 -17.25
N LYS A 33 3.16 -4.77 -16.35
CA LYS A 33 4.01 -4.44 -15.20
C LYS A 33 3.77 -5.34 -13.96
N ARG A 34 2.78 -6.21 -13.98
CA ARG A 34 2.50 -7.20 -12.89
C ARG A 34 3.63 -8.19 -12.64
N SER A 35 4.67 -8.19 -13.44
CA SER A 35 5.79 -9.13 -13.28
C SER A 35 7.13 -8.45 -13.01
N VAL A 36 7.11 -7.17 -12.69
CA VAL A 36 8.35 -6.43 -12.42
C VAL A 36 8.94 -6.92 -11.10
N VAL A 37 10.20 -7.32 -11.17
CA VAL A 37 11.02 -7.61 -9.99
C VAL A 37 11.72 -6.32 -9.60
N ILE A 38 11.48 -5.87 -8.37
CA ILE A 38 12.09 -4.66 -7.83
C ILE A 38 13.47 -4.99 -7.29
N ARG A 39 14.50 -4.35 -7.82
CA ARG A 39 15.90 -4.47 -7.41
C ARG A 39 16.47 -3.15 -6.91
N SER A 40 15.84 -2.04 -7.30
CA SER A 40 16.27 -0.69 -6.97
C SER A 40 15.06 0.25 -6.83
N PRO A 41 15.21 1.40 -6.16
CA PRO A 41 14.18 2.44 -6.12
C PRO A 41 13.78 2.94 -7.53
N SER A 42 14.74 2.97 -8.47
CA SER A 42 14.49 3.36 -9.87
C SER A 42 13.50 2.42 -10.56
N ASP A 43 13.55 1.09 -10.26
CA ASP A 43 12.57 0.14 -10.81
C ASP A 43 11.14 0.50 -10.39
N VAL A 44 10.96 0.99 -9.15
CA VAL A 44 9.66 1.44 -8.67
C VAL A 44 9.23 2.69 -9.42
N PHE A 45 10.13 3.68 -9.52
CA PHE A 45 9.83 4.94 -10.20
C PHE A 45 9.45 4.72 -11.66
N GLU A 46 10.29 4.03 -12.43
CA GLU A 46 10.08 3.81 -13.87
C GLU A 46 8.81 3.02 -14.18
N ASN A 47 8.49 2.04 -13.34
CA ASN A 47 7.36 1.16 -13.62
C ASN A 47 6.03 1.63 -13.04
N TYR A 48 6.04 2.48 -12.00
CA TYR A 48 4.82 2.87 -11.29
C TYR A 48 4.52 4.37 -11.31
N GLN A 49 5.34 5.21 -11.98
CA GLN A 49 5.08 6.65 -12.13
C GLN A 49 3.71 6.97 -12.74
N SER A 50 3.18 6.07 -13.60
CA SER A 50 1.85 6.26 -14.19
C SER A 50 0.70 6.27 -13.17
N LEU A 51 0.90 5.72 -11.97
CA LEU A 51 -0.07 5.81 -10.87
C LEU A 51 -0.19 7.23 -10.30
N PHE A 52 0.86 8.04 -10.51
CA PHE A 52 1.01 9.37 -9.92
C PHE A 52 1.00 10.49 -10.95
N LYS A 53 1.09 10.13 -12.23
CA LYS A 53 1.08 11.10 -13.34
C LYS A 53 -0.22 11.87 -13.34
N ASP A 54 -0.11 13.20 -13.53
CA ASP A 54 -1.23 14.14 -13.60
C ASP A 54 -2.11 14.18 -12.33
N GLN A 55 -1.63 13.66 -11.20
CA GLN A 55 -2.35 13.73 -9.94
C GLN A 55 -2.12 15.07 -9.26
N VAL A 56 -3.19 15.87 -9.21
CA VAL A 56 -3.20 17.17 -8.51
C VAL A 56 -3.31 17.04 -6.98
N ARG A 57 -3.53 15.83 -6.49
CA ARG A 57 -3.61 15.50 -5.06
C ARG A 57 -2.55 14.47 -4.70
N GLU A 58 -2.15 14.48 -3.44
CA GLU A 58 -1.31 13.41 -2.91
C GLU A 58 -2.07 12.08 -2.95
N ARG A 59 -1.39 11.05 -3.39
CA ARG A 59 -1.90 9.67 -3.44
C ARG A 59 -0.89 8.77 -2.74
N PHE A 60 -1.34 8.06 -1.72
CA PHE A 60 -0.50 7.09 -1.01
C PHE A 60 -0.84 5.68 -1.47
N VAL A 61 0.15 4.96 -1.93
CA VAL A 61 0.04 3.63 -2.54
C VAL A 61 0.93 2.65 -1.80
N VAL A 62 0.46 1.42 -1.67
CA VAL A 62 1.25 0.30 -1.16
C VAL A 62 1.39 -0.74 -2.26
N LEU A 63 2.62 -1.07 -2.60
CA LEU A 63 2.95 -2.18 -3.51
C LEU A 63 3.20 -3.43 -2.68
N TRP A 64 2.60 -4.53 -3.06
CA TRP A 64 2.74 -5.85 -2.41
C TRP A 64 3.74 -6.70 -3.17
N LEU A 65 4.72 -7.25 -2.48
CA LEU A 65 5.78 -8.05 -3.08
C LEU A 65 5.75 -9.49 -2.57
N ASN A 66 6.08 -10.43 -3.44
CA ASN A 66 6.38 -11.79 -3.03
C ASN A 66 7.86 -11.94 -2.58
N SER A 67 8.25 -13.15 -2.15
CA SER A 67 9.61 -13.45 -1.68
C SER A 67 10.72 -13.29 -2.73
N ALA A 68 10.37 -13.15 -4.01
CA ALA A 68 11.30 -12.85 -5.09
C ALA A 68 11.32 -11.35 -5.45
N ASN A 69 10.80 -10.48 -4.58
CA ASN A 69 10.63 -9.04 -4.80
C ASN A 69 9.83 -8.69 -6.07
N LYS A 70 8.97 -9.61 -6.50
CA LYS A 70 8.07 -9.37 -7.62
C LYS A 70 6.79 -8.73 -7.10
N VAL A 71 6.34 -7.64 -7.74
CA VAL A 71 5.08 -7.00 -7.39
C VAL A 71 3.92 -7.92 -7.79
N ILE A 72 3.09 -8.26 -6.82
CA ILE A 72 1.90 -9.11 -6.98
C ILE A 72 0.60 -8.31 -6.99
N GLY A 73 0.65 -7.06 -6.57
CA GLY A 73 -0.48 -6.13 -6.57
C GLY A 73 -0.17 -4.84 -5.86
N PHE A 74 -1.14 -3.96 -5.80
CA PHE A 74 -1.04 -2.70 -5.09
C PHE A 74 -2.41 -2.24 -4.59
N GLU A 75 -2.42 -1.29 -3.66
CA GLU A 75 -3.63 -0.63 -3.17
C GLU A 75 -3.37 0.86 -3.00
N ILE A 76 -4.33 1.69 -3.43
CA ILE A 76 -4.34 3.12 -3.11
C ILE A 76 -5.00 3.26 -1.75
N ILE A 77 -4.22 3.67 -0.76
CA ILE A 77 -4.68 3.79 0.64
C ILE A 77 -5.40 5.11 0.86
N THR A 78 -4.82 6.20 0.36
CA THR A 78 -5.41 7.54 0.46
C THR A 78 -5.26 8.32 -0.83
N GLU A 79 -6.20 9.22 -1.08
CA GLU A 79 -6.14 10.22 -2.14
C GLU A 79 -6.63 11.55 -1.57
N GLY A 80 -5.75 12.55 -1.50
CA GLY A 80 -5.98 13.84 -0.87
C GLY A 80 -4.82 14.25 0.02
N LEU A 81 -5.10 14.84 1.17
CA LEU A 81 -4.05 15.17 2.14
C LEU A 81 -3.51 13.89 2.80
N LEU A 82 -2.20 13.72 2.75
CA LEU A 82 -1.53 12.69 3.52
C LEU A 82 -1.55 13.12 5.00
N ASN A 83 -2.20 12.34 5.85
CA ASN A 83 -2.12 12.54 7.29
C ASN A 83 -2.12 11.20 8.03
N SER A 84 -1.53 11.20 9.22
CA SER A 84 -1.38 10.02 10.07
C SER A 84 -2.69 9.34 10.47
N SER A 85 -3.81 10.07 10.44
CA SER A 85 -5.13 9.52 10.75
C SER A 85 -5.68 8.66 9.62
N LEU A 86 -5.35 9.00 8.37
CA LEU A 86 -5.81 8.30 7.17
C LEU A 86 -4.86 7.17 6.77
N THR A 87 -3.55 7.30 7.07
CA THR A 87 -2.53 6.32 6.71
C THR A 87 -2.21 5.40 7.90
N HIS A 88 -3.24 4.89 8.56
CA HIS A 88 -3.05 4.01 9.71
C HIS A 88 -2.47 2.64 9.27
N PRO A 89 -1.52 2.04 10.03
CA PRO A 89 -0.92 0.74 9.68
C PRO A 89 -1.92 -0.36 9.35
N ARG A 90 -3.06 -0.43 10.02
CA ARG A 90 -4.10 -1.42 9.71
C ARG A 90 -4.64 -1.31 8.27
N GLU A 91 -4.70 -0.11 7.70
CA GLU A 91 -5.13 0.10 6.30
C GLU A 91 -4.01 -0.32 5.35
N VAL A 92 -2.76 0.05 5.66
CA VAL A 92 -1.57 -0.28 4.88
C VAL A 92 -1.34 -1.79 4.79
N PHE A 93 -1.47 -2.50 5.92
CA PHE A 93 -1.19 -3.94 5.97
C PHE A 93 -2.38 -4.83 5.66
N ARG A 94 -3.60 -4.30 5.62
CA ARG A 94 -4.82 -5.07 5.31
C ARG A 94 -4.67 -5.84 3.99
N GLY A 95 -4.36 -5.14 2.91
CA GLY A 95 -4.19 -5.73 1.59
C GLY A 95 -2.96 -6.66 1.52
N ALA A 96 -1.86 -6.29 2.16
CA ALA A 96 -0.65 -7.10 2.23
C ALA A 96 -0.87 -8.46 2.92
N ILE A 97 -1.61 -8.49 4.02
CA ILE A 97 -1.97 -9.72 4.74
C ILE A 97 -2.85 -10.61 3.87
N VAL A 98 -3.90 -10.04 3.25
CA VAL A 98 -4.85 -10.79 2.42
C VAL A 98 -4.19 -11.33 1.15
N SER A 99 -3.26 -10.57 0.55
CA SER A 99 -2.50 -10.99 -0.63
C SER A 99 -1.34 -11.94 -0.31
N THR A 100 -1.13 -12.28 0.97
CA THR A 100 0.01 -13.11 1.44
C THR A 100 1.37 -12.55 1.01
N SER A 101 1.53 -11.23 1.08
CA SER A 101 2.75 -10.55 0.67
C SER A 101 3.92 -10.91 1.59
N ALA A 102 5.10 -11.08 1.01
CA ALA A 102 6.34 -11.27 1.77
C ALA A 102 6.88 -9.95 2.31
N SER A 103 6.64 -8.85 1.60
CA SER A 103 7.08 -7.49 1.94
C SER A 103 6.24 -6.45 1.22
N ILE A 104 6.42 -5.17 1.58
CA ILE A 104 5.76 -4.05 0.92
C ILE A 104 6.75 -2.94 0.58
N ILE A 105 6.38 -2.11 -0.41
CA ILE A 105 6.98 -0.81 -0.69
C ILE A 105 5.87 0.23 -0.59
N LEU A 106 6.17 1.34 0.09
CA LEU A 106 5.31 2.51 0.17
C LEU A 106 5.67 3.47 -0.94
N ALA A 107 4.68 4.16 -1.48
CA ALA A 107 4.89 5.17 -2.51
C ALA A 107 3.86 6.28 -2.38
N HIS A 108 4.26 7.52 -2.54
CA HIS A 108 3.34 8.64 -2.68
C HIS A 108 3.93 9.73 -3.59
N ASN A 109 3.07 10.60 -4.10
CA ASN A 109 3.51 11.73 -4.91
C ASN A 109 3.42 13.04 -4.14
N HIS A 110 4.32 13.96 -4.48
CA HIS A 110 4.25 15.36 -4.11
C HIS A 110 3.83 16.20 -5.31
N PRO A 111 2.57 16.68 -5.39
CA PRO A 111 2.11 17.53 -6.49
C PRO A 111 2.87 18.85 -6.62
N SER A 112 3.60 19.25 -5.58
CA SER A 112 4.48 20.43 -5.60
C SER A 112 5.72 20.27 -6.48
N GLY A 113 6.04 19.04 -6.93
CA GLY A 113 7.26 18.72 -7.68
C GLY A 113 8.53 18.67 -6.82
N ASN A 114 8.43 18.85 -5.50
CA ASN A 114 9.57 18.73 -4.58
C ASN A 114 9.66 17.30 -4.00
N PRO A 115 10.70 16.50 -4.28
CA PRO A 115 10.84 15.14 -3.78
C PRO A 115 11.33 15.04 -2.33
N GLU A 116 11.57 16.17 -1.64
CA GLU A 116 12.04 16.14 -0.25
C GLU A 116 10.94 15.67 0.71
N PRO A 117 11.25 14.68 1.59
CA PRO A 117 10.28 14.17 2.54
C PRO A 117 9.92 15.24 3.58
N SER A 118 8.65 15.36 3.88
CA SER A 118 8.16 16.14 5.02
C SER A 118 8.44 15.42 6.34
N GLN A 119 8.30 16.12 7.46
CA GLN A 119 8.41 15.49 8.79
C GLN A 119 7.27 14.47 9.01
N GLU A 120 6.11 14.71 8.40
CA GLU A 120 4.97 13.80 8.45
C GLU A 120 5.26 12.51 7.68
N ASP A 121 5.84 12.59 6.48
CA ASP A 121 6.28 11.42 5.71
C ASP A 121 7.24 10.54 6.49
N ILE A 122 8.23 11.15 7.13
CA ILE A 122 9.21 10.44 7.96
C ILE A 122 8.53 9.79 9.16
N SER A 123 7.61 10.49 9.82
CA SER A 123 6.89 9.97 10.99
C SER A 123 5.99 8.79 10.62
N ILE A 124 5.20 8.93 9.55
CA ILE A 124 4.33 7.87 9.04
C ILE A 124 5.17 6.65 8.62
N THR A 125 6.27 6.87 7.91
CA THR A 125 7.16 5.80 7.48
C THR A 125 7.67 5.00 8.67
N LYS A 126 8.20 5.66 9.69
CA LYS A 126 8.68 5.00 10.91
C LYS A 126 7.60 4.17 11.58
N GLN A 127 6.39 4.71 11.71
CA GLN A 127 5.26 4.00 12.31
C GLN A 127 4.90 2.73 11.52
N ILE A 128 4.89 2.80 10.19
CA ILE A 128 4.57 1.66 9.32
C ILE A 128 5.71 0.62 9.36
N VAL A 129 6.97 1.05 9.34
CA VAL A 129 8.14 0.17 9.45
C VAL A 129 8.10 -0.63 10.77
N GLU A 130 7.88 0.02 11.90
CA GLU A 130 7.77 -0.66 13.19
C GLU A 130 6.57 -1.63 13.22
N SER A 131 5.45 -1.23 12.66
CA SER A 131 4.28 -2.11 12.54
C SER A 131 4.58 -3.32 11.66
N GLY A 132 5.28 -3.15 10.56
CA GLY A 132 5.69 -4.20 9.64
C GLY A 132 6.59 -5.24 10.31
N LYS A 133 7.52 -4.81 11.18
CA LYS A 133 8.36 -5.71 11.99
C LYS A 133 7.52 -6.62 12.89
N ILE A 134 6.48 -6.05 13.53
CA ILE A 134 5.58 -6.80 14.42
C ILE A 134 4.73 -7.79 13.63
N ILE A 135 4.21 -7.38 12.47
CA ILE A 135 3.32 -8.19 11.62
C ILE A 135 4.12 -9.28 10.87
N GLY A 136 5.44 -9.10 10.70
CA GLY A 136 6.27 -10.00 9.91
C GLY A 136 6.22 -9.73 8.40
N ILE A 137 5.79 -8.53 8.00
CA ILE A 137 5.78 -8.03 6.61
C ILE A 137 6.66 -6.77 6.56
N PRO A 138 7.96 -6.88 6.26
CA PRO A 138 8.85 -5.73 6.27
C PRO A 138 8.50 -4.72 5.17
N VAL A 139 8.78 -3.45 5.48
CA VAL A 139 8.77 -2.36 4.51
C VAL A 139 10.17 -2.29 3.90
N HIS A 140 10.30 -2.41 2.59
CA HIS A 140 11.59 -2.34 1.90
C HIS A 140 12.01 -0.91 1.60
N ASP A 141 11.06 -0.06 1.26
CA ASP A 141 11.32 1.34 0.95
C ASP A 141 10.05 2.18 1.05
N HIS A 142 10.24 3.49 1.05
CA HIS A 142 9.20 4.48 0.82
C HIS A 142 9.69 5.45 -0.26
N ILE A 143 9.03 5.47 -1.41
CA ILE A 143 9.41 6.26 -2.57
C ILE A 143 8.49 7.46 -2.69
N ILE A 144 9.08 8.66 -2.72
CA ILE A 144 8.36 9.92 -2.98
C ILE A 144 8.54 10.29 -4.44
N PHE A 145 7.45 10.35 -5.17
CA PHE A 145 7.41 10.74 -6.58
C PHE A 145 7.20 12.25 -6.72
N ALA A 146 8.02 12.90 -7.53
CA ALA A 146 7.89 14.33 -7.83
C ALA A 146 8.26 14.56 -9.29
N ASP A 147 7.30 14.93 -10.13
CA ASP A 147 7.48 15.16 -11.58
C ASP A 147 8.35 14.08 -12.25
N ASN A 148 9.59 14.45 -12.62
CA ASN A 148 10.56 13.57 -13.27
C ASN A 148 11.65 13.05 -12.31
N ASN A 149 11.43 13.14 -10.99
CA ASN A 149 12.40 12.76 -9.98
C ASN A 149 11.72 12.01 -8.85
N PHE A 150 12.52 11.35 -8.00
CA PHE A 150 12.02 10.65 -6.82
C PHE A 150 13.03 10.69 -5.68
N THR A 151 12.56 10.37 -4.48
CA THR A 151 13.39 10.14 -3.31
C THR A 151 13.07 8.79 -2.72
N SER A 152 14.10 8.00 -2.41
CA SER A 152 14.01 6.78 -1.60
C SER A 152 14.36 7.11 -0.15
N LEU A 153 13.46 6.77 0.77
CA LEU A 153 13.71 6.95 2.20
C LEU A 153 14.65 5.87 2.73
N ALA A 154 14.67 4.68 2.14
CA ALA A 154 15.63 3.63 2.50
C ALA A 154 17.08 4.06 2.17
N GLU A 155 17.33 4.66 1.01
CA GLU A 155 18.65 5.20 0.66
C GLU A 155 19.11 6.33 1.59
N ARG A 156 18.15 7.01 2.25
CA ARG A 156 18.41 8.04 3.26
C ARG A 156 18.53 7.46 4.68
N GLY A 157 18.40 6.15 4.86
CA GLY A 157 18.45 5.50 6.17
C GLY A 157 17.25 5.79 7.08
N LEU A 158 16.08 6.04 6.49
CA LEU A 158 14.85 6.40 7.20
C LEU A 158 13.82 5.25 7.25
N VAL A 159 14.14 4.09 6.66
CA VAL A 159 13.35 2.85 6.67
C VAL A 159 14.01 1.77 7.51
#